data_09b796a58f4177cfdabf4625b6a2ac2e
#
_entry.id   09b796a58f4177cfdabf4625b6a2ac2e
#
_cell.length_a   1.000
_cell.length_b   1.000
_cell.length_c   1.000
_cell.angle_alpha   90.00
_cell.angle_beta   90.00
_cell.angle_gamma   90.00
#
_symmetry.space_group_name_H-M   'P 1'
#
loop_
_entity.id
_entity.type
_entity.pdbx_description
1 polymer ?
#
loop_
_entity_poly.entity_id
_entity_poly.type
_entity_poly.pdbx_seq_one_letter_code
_entity_poly.pdbx_strand_id
1 'polypeptide(L)'
;MTFIYVDFDEGVPRLAYTGCSRCSSLIGVSLCKIKNRGCCYYFPKFYPVEIQRMCHSEEGMAVLKEITGMPDVVLYDDHIHVKGSYDYILHHKMMKDGMVPINGNIKDTSVFFKTCPFVRSGMGCTLPPRYRSYVCNFFLCSEIIDNPIYKDKLEPYIRERENYIRFLEWENNQLIMAMREEGITFAKDFDAAVEFLKGTEINQYDFPKLDPVAIPDDNTMGA
;
A
#
# COMPACT_ATOMS: atom_id res chain seq x y z
N MET A 1 13.00 21.91 0.26
CA MET A 1 13.03 21.07 1.46
C MET A 1 11.78 20.20 1.46
N THR A 2 11.92 18.91 1.63
CA THR A 2 10.83 17.93 1.67
C THR A 2 10.73 17.32 3.07
N PHE A 3 9.60 16.69 3.39
CA PHE A 3 9.35 16.17 4.72
C PHE A 3 8.79 14.75 4.66
N ILE A 4 9.21 13.92 5.62
CA ILE A 4 8.55 12.67 5.97
C ILE A 4 7.77 12.92 7.26
N TYR A 5 6.51 12.51 7.30
CA TYR A 5 5.61 12.68 8.44
C TYR A 5 4.53 11.60 8.44
N VAL A 6 3.89 11.43 9.59
CA VAL A 6 2.68 10.62 9.69
C VAL A 6 1.47 11.54 9.55
N ASP A 7 0.57 11.17 8.67
CA ASP A 7 -0.73 11.77 8.45
C ASP A 7 -1.82 10.78 8.88
N PHE A 8 -3.00 11.28 9.23
CA PHE A 8 -4.11 10.46 9.71
C PHE A 8 -5.38 10.73 8.91
N ASP A 9 -6.07 9.68 8.54
CA ASP A 9 -7.40 9.71 7.93
C ASP A 9 -8.35 8.89 8.81
N GLU A 10 -9.21 9.57 9.58
CA GLU A 10 -10.11 8.96 10.57
C GLU A 10 -9.39 7.98 11.52
N GLY A 11 -8.24 8.40 12.06
CA GLY A 11 -7.44 7.59 12.97
C GLY A 11 -6.54 6.54 12.30
N VAL A 12 -6.65 6.33 10.99
CA VAL A 12 -5.76 5.42 10.26
C VAL A 12 -4.47 6.14 9.88
N PRO A 13 -3.31 5.72 10.40
CA PRO A 13 -2.05 6.37 10.12
C PRO A 13 -1.54 6.05 8.70
N ARG A 14 -0.90 7.05 8.10
CA ARG A 14 -0.24 6.96 6.81
C ARG A 14 1.12 7.65 6.88
N LEU A 15 2.15 6.97 6.42
CA LEU A 15 3.45 7.56 6.23
C LEU A 15 3.47 8.33 4.91
N ALA A 16 3.79 9.60 4.96
CA ALA A 16 3.78 10.48 3.81
C ALA A 16 5.17 11.11 3.59
N TYR A 17 5.54 11.24 2.32
CA TYR A 17 6.74 11.96 1.91
C TYR A 17 6.36 12.99 0.84
N THR A 18 6.60 14.27 1.13
CA THR A 18 6.21 15.37 0.23
C THR A 18 6.96 15.37 -1.11
N GLY A 19 8.14 14.72 -1.17
CA GLY A 19 8.93 14.56 -2.38
C GLY A 19 8.37 13.57 -3.40
N CYS A 20 7.41 12.70 -3.02
CA CYS A 20 6.84 11.70 -3.93
C CYS A 20 6.17 12.30 -5.17
N SER A 21 5.61 13.51 -5.09
CA SER A 21 4.98 14.19 -6.23
C SER A 21 5.97 14.55 -7.34
N ARG A 22 7.25 14.64 -7.01
CA ARG A 22 8.37 14.94 -7.92
C ARG A 22 9.43 13.83 -7.89
N CYS A 23 8.96 12.59 -7.73
CA CYS A 23 9.83 11.43 -7.59
C CYS A 23 10.72 11.23 -8.83
N SER A 24 12.04 11.27 -8.62
CA SER A 24 13.06 10.94 -9.61
C SER A 24 13.65 9.53 -9.43
N SER A 25 13.18 8.81 -8.43
CA SER A 25 13.63 7.44 -8.14
C SER A 25 13.39 6.50 -9.30
N LEU A 26 14.35 5.63 -9.57
CA LEU A 26 14.21 4.60 -10.59
C LEU A 26 12.99 3.69 -10.36
N ILE A 27 12.64 3.39 -9.09
CA ILE A 27 11.47 2.58 -8.75
C ILE A 27 10.16 3.26 -9.16
N GLY A 28 10.14 4.58 -9.30
CA GLY A 28 9.02 5.38 -9.80
C GLY A 28 8.86 5.34 -11.33
N VAL A 29 9.87 4.87 -12.06
CA VAL A 29 9.82 4.76 -13.53
C VAL A 29 8.74 3.76 -13.93
N SER A 30 7.90 4.17 -14.89
CA SER A 30 6.85 3.34 -15.44
C SER A 30 7.03 3.19 -16.95
N LEU A 31 7.14 1.95 -17.40
CA LEU A 31 7.17 1.57 -18.81
C LEU A 31 5.80 1.11 -19.32
N CYS A 32 4.80 1.02 -18.46
CA CYS A 32 3.42 0.76 -18.83
C CYS A 32 2.67 2.04 -19.27
N LYS A 33 1.37 1.92 -19.55
CA LYS A 33 0.53 3.03 -20.07
C LYS A 33 0.45 4.23 -19.12
N ILE A 34 0.45 4.02 -17.81
CA ILE A 34 0.42 5.09 -16.81
C ILE A 34 1.84 5.48 -16.45
N LYS A 35 2.32 6.61 -16.98
CA LYS A 35 3.72 7.02 -16.83
C LYS A 35 4.07 7.55 -15.44
N ASN A 36 3.21 8.34 -14.85
CA ASN A 36 3.45 9.00 -13.54
C ASN A 36 2.78 8.23 -12.40
N ARG A 37 2.93 6.90 -12.35
CA ARG A 37 2.36 6.07 -11.29
C ARG A 37 3.15 6.11 -9.97
N GLY A 38 4.39 6.62 -10.00
CA GLY A 38 5.31 6.52 -8.87
C GLY A 38 5.57 5.06 -8.49
N CYS A 39 5.58 4.76 -7.19
CA CYS A 39 5.75 3.41 -6.66
C CYS A 39 4.46 2.54 -6.65
N CYS A 40 3.36 2.97 -7.28
CA CYS A 40 2.08 2.23 -7.30
C CYS A 40 2.09 1.07 -8.31
N TYR A 41 2.99 0.12 -8.11
CA TYR A 41 3.06 -1.17 -8.83
C TYR A 41 2.61 -2.35 -7.97
N TYR A 42 2.36 -2.13 -6.67
CA TYR A 42 1.87 -3.15 -5.76
C TYR A 42 0.41 -3.48 -6.07
N PHE A 43 0.08 -4.76 -6.04
CA PHE A 43 -1.29 -5.25 -6.19
C PHE A 43 -1.86 -5.49 -4.80
N PRO A 44 -2.78 -4.62 -4.33
CA PRO A 44 -3.15 -4.61 -2.93
C PRO A 44 -3.92 -5.86 -2.51
N LYS A 45 -3.59 -6.30 -1.31
CA LYS A 45 -4.35 -7.29 -0.55
C LYS A 45 -5.07 -6.55 0.57
N PHE A 46 -6.34 -6.83 0.74
CA PHE A 46 -7.17 -6.32 1.82
C PHE A 46 -7.47 -7.47 2.77
N TYR A 47 -7.01 -7.35 3.98
CA TYR A 47 -7.21 -8.31 5.05
C TYR A 47 -8.46 -7.95 5.88
N PRO A 48 -8.91 -8.80 6.82
CA PRO A 48 -10.14 -8.56 7.58
C PRO A 48 -10.23 -7.17 8.21
N VAL A 49 -9.15 -6.62 8.77
CA VAL A 49 -9.17 -5.30 9.42
C VAL A 49 -9.48 -4.16 8.43
N GLU A 50 -8.91 -4.19 7.22
CA GLU A 50 -9.23 -3.17 6.21
C GLU A 50 -10.67 -3.33 5.72
N ILE A 51 -11.14 -4.57 5.53
CA ILE A 51 -12.52 -4.87 5.12
C ILE A 51 -13.50 -4.47 6.22
N GLN A 52 -13.20 -4.78 7.48
CA GLN A 52 -13.98 -4.38 8.64
C GLN A 52 -14.19 -2.86 8.68
N ARG A 53 -13.13 -2.06 8.52
CA ARG A 53 -13.24 -0.60 8.43
C ARG A 53 -14.17 -0.14 7.31
N MET A 54 -14.11 -0.79 6.15
CA MET A 54 -15.03 -0.50 5.03
C MET A 54 -16.47 -0.85 5.40
N CYS A 55 -16.71 -1.94 6.14
CA CYS A 55 -18.06 -2.38 6.50
C CYS A 55 -18.78 -1.43 7.47
N HIS A 56 -18.07 -0.61 8.23
CA HIS A 56 -18.62 0.26 9.26
C HIS A 56 -19.11 1.63 8.77
N SER A 57 -19.09 1.90 7.44
CA SER A 57 -19.59 3.14 6.86
C SER A 57 -20.22 2.91 5.48
N GLU A 58 -21.15 3.78 5.09
CA GLU A 58 -21.73 3.73 3.74
C GLU A 58 -20.69 3.97 2.64
N GLU A 59 -19.77 4.92 2.86
CA GLU A 59 -18.68 5.18 1.94
C GLU A 59 -17.74 3.97 1.83
N GLY A 60 -17.37 3.36 2.95
CA GLY A 60 -16.55 2.16 2.97
C GLY A 60 -17.20 0.98 2.25
N MET A 61 -18.50 0.77 2.44
CA MET A 61 -19.26 -0.24 1.70
C MET A 61 -19.28 0.03 0.19
N ALA A 62 -19.37 1.30 -0.22
CA ALA A 62 -19.28 1.66 -1.65
C ALA A 62 -17.87 1.34 -2.21
N VAL A 63 -16.81 1.62 -1.45
CA VAL A 63 -15.43 1.26 -1.81
C VAL A 63 -15.24 -0.26 -1.88
N LEU A 64 -15.76 -1.01 -0.90
CA LEU A 64 -15.70 -2.47 -0.91
C LEU A 64 -16.40 -3.07 -2.13
N LYS A 65 -17.56 -2.52 -2.48
CA LYS A 65 -18.31 -2.91 -3.69
C LYS A 65 -17.52 -2.59 -4.97
N GLU A 66 -16.85 -1.42 -5.04
CA GLU A 66 -15.96 -1.09 -6.16
C GLU A 66 -14.81 -2.10 -6.26
N ILE A 67 -14.15 -2.41 -5.14
CA ILE A 67 -13.05 -3.37 -5.07
C ILE A 67 -13.51 -4.74 -5.59
N THR A 68 -14.60 -5.29 -5.04
CA THR A 68 -15.08 -6.63 -5.39
C THR A 68 -15.68 -6.73 -6.79
N GLY A 69 -16.11 -5.61 -7.36
CA GLY A 69 -16.59 -5.52 -8.74
C GLY A 69 -15.50 -5.42 -9.82
N MET A 70 -14.22 -5.35 -9.42
CA MET A 70 -13.13 -5.27 -10.40
C MET A 70 -12.88 -6.62 -11.10
N PRO A 71 -12.47 -6.62 -12.39
CA PRO A 71 -12.38 -7.84 -13.19
C PRO A 71 -11.30 -8.84 -12.70
N ASP A 72 -10.25 -8.36 -12.06
CA ASP A 72 -9.10 -9.18 -11.65
C ASP A 72 -9.00 -9.33 -10.12
N VAL A 73 -10.17 -9.45 -9.46
CA VAL A 73 -10.26 -9.70 -8.01
C VAL A 73 -10.28 -11.20 -7.75
N VAL A 74 -9.49 -11.61 -6.74
CA VAL A 74 -9.51 -12.97 -6.23
C VAL A 74 -9.84 -12.93 -4.75
N LEU A 75 -10.91 -13.62 -4.36
CA LEU A 75 -11.28 -13.85 -2.97
C LEU A 75 -10.54 -15.08 -2.47
N TYR A 76 -9.64 -14.90 -1.52
CA TYR A 76 -9.01 -15.98 -0.76
C TYR A 76 -9.77 -16.18 0.55
N ASP A 77 -9.45 -17.23 1.29
CA ASP A 77 -10.13 -17.51 2.55
C ASP A 77 -9.93 -16.39 3.58
N ASP A 78 -8.79 -15.73 3.56
CA ASP A 78 -8.30 -14.78 4.56
C ASP A 78 -8.09 -13.35 4.04
N HIS A 79 -8.22 -13.10 2.73
CA HIS A 79 -8.04 -11.76 2.16
C HIS A 79 -8.64 -11.62 0.76
N ILE A 80 -8.86 -10.38 0.35
CA ILE A 80 -9.19 -10.00 -1.03
C ILE A 80 -7.90 -9.53 -1.71
N HIS A 81 -7.56 -10.12 -2.85
CA HIS A 81 -6.41 -9.69 -3.66
C HIS A 81 -6.90 -9.03 -4.95
N VAL A 82 -6.59 -7.76 -5.13
CA VAL A 82 -6.93 -7.02 -6.36
C VAL A 82 -5.69 -6.97 -7.25
N LYS A 83 -5.73 -7.70 -8.35
CA LYS A 83 -4.65 -7.70 -9.33
C LYS A 83 -4.76 -6.48 -10.24
N GLY A 84 -3.65 -5.83 -10.50
CA GLY A 84 -3.56 -4.75 -11.45
C GLY A 84 -3.07 -5.23 -12.83
N SER A 85 -2.79 -4.28 -13.70
CA SER A 85 -2.25 -4.61 -15.01
C SER A 85 -0.75 -4.91 -14.96
N TYR A 86 -0.35 -5.94 -15.70
CA TYR A 86 1.05 -6.28 -15.93
C TYR A 86 1.26 -6.48 -17.43
N ASP A 87 2.06 -5.59 -18.05
CA ASP A 87 2.42 -5.69 -19.46
C ASP A 87 3.56 -6.71 -19.65
N TYR A 88 3.17 -7.98 -19.56
CA TYR A 88 4.09 -9.11 -19.70
C TYR A 88 4.77 -9.13 -21.08
N ILE A 89 4.04 -8.79 -22.15
CA ILE A 89 4.57 -8.84 -23.52
C ILE A 89 5.69 -7.81 -23.68
N LEU A 90 5.44 -6.57 -23.27
CA LEU A 90 6.44 -5.52 -23.33
C LEU A 90 7.64 -5.81 -22.43
N HIS A 91 7.39 -6.34 -21.21
CA HIS A 91 8.46 -6.73 -20.28
C HIS A 91 9.39 -7.77 -20.93
N HIS A 92 8.82 -8.86 -21.45
CA HIS A 92 9.60 -9.93 -22.09
C HIS A 92 10.41 -9.44 -23.30
N LYS A 93 9.79 -8.58 -24.13
CA LYS A 93 10.46 -7.97 -25.27
C LYS A 93 11.66 -7.11 -24.84
N MET A 94 11.45 -6.20 -23.89
CA MET A 94 12.50 -5.29 -23.43
C MET A 94 13.62 -6.00 -22.68
N MET A 95 13.30 -7.09 -21.94
CA MET A 95 14.33 -7.97 -21.34
C MET A 95 15.22 -8.59 -22.41
N LYS A 96 14.61 -9.14 -23.49
CA LYS A 96 15.34 -9.73 -24.60
C LYS A 96 16.24 -8.74 -25.33
N ASP A 97 15.75 -7.51 -25.49
CA ASP A 97 16.45 -6.43 -26.19
C ASP A 97 17.48 -5.70 -25.29
N GLY A 98 17.61 -6.09 -24.01
CA GLY A 98 18.53 -5.45 -23.06
C GLY A 98 18.16 -4.01 -22.68
N MET A 99 16.90 -3.61 -22.86
CA MET A 99 16.42 -2.23 -22.71
C MET A 99 15.73 -1.97 -21.34
N VAL A 100 15.65 -2.96 -20.47
CA VAL A 100 15.07 -2.76 -19.14
C VAL A 100 16.06 -2.00 -18.27
N PRO A 101 15.62 -0.94 -17.56
CA PRO A 101 16.48 -0.26 -16.61
C PRO A 101 16.93 -1.26 -15.52
N ILE A 102 18.21 -1.58 -15.51
CA ILE A 102 18.79 -2.45 -14.48
C ILE A 102 19.64 -1.58 -13.56
N ASN A 103 19.20 -1.46 -12.31
CA ASN A 103 20.01 -0.94 -11.23
C ASN A 103 20.22 -2.08 -10.25
N GLY A 104 21.44 -2.29 -9.75
CA GLY A 104 21.79 -3.39 -8.87
C GLY A 104 20.88 -3.57 -7.64
N ASN A 105 20.14 -2.54 -7.27
CA ASN A 105 19.17 -2.55 -6.16
C ASN A 105 17.77 -3.06 -6.52
N ILE A 106 17.42 -3.12 -7.83
CA ILE A 106 16.10 -3.58 -8.28
C ILE A 106 16.24 -4.96 -8.90
N LYS A 107 15.95 -6.00 -8.12
CA LYS A 107 16.03 -7.40 -8.57
C LYS A 107 14.82 -7.83 -9.41
N ASP A 108 13.62 -7.33 -9.07
CA ASP A 108 12.39 -7.63 -9.81
C ASP A 108 12.08 -6.51 -10.80
N THR A 109 12.53 -6.68 -12.04
CA THR A 109 12.30 -5.71 -13.13
C THR A 109 10.85 -5.64 -13.58
N SER A 110 10.00 -6.60 -13.20
CA SER A 110 8.57 -6.57 -13.51
C SER A 110 7.85 -5.34 -12.93
N VAL A 111 8.43 -4.72 -11.89
CA VAL A 111 7.89 -3.50 -11.26
C VAL A 111 7.72 -2.35 -12.26
N PHE A 112 8.56 -2.25 -13.28
CA PHE A 112 8.46 -1.20 -14.31
C PHE A 112 7.24 -1.37 -15.23
N PHE A 113 6.68 -2.57 -15.29
CA PHE A 113 5.60 -2.96 -16.21
C PHE A 113 4.28 -3.23 -15.49
N LYS A 114 4.24 -3.03 -14.18
CA LYS A 114 3.06 -3.22 -13.34
C LYS A 114 2.41 -1.89 -12.99
N THR A 115 1.08 -1.89 -12.89
CA THR A 115 0.30 -0.72 -12.46
C THR A 115 -0.83 -1.16 -11.55
N CYS A 116 -0.89 -0.57 -10.35
CA CYS A 116 -1.99 -0.75 -9.43
C CYS A 116 -3.32 -0.26 -10.06
N PRO A 117 -4.45 -0.97 -9.89
CA PRO A 117 -5.73 -0.59 -10.50
C PRO A 117 -6.29 0.73 -9.93
N PHE A 118 -5.91 1.11 -8.72
CA PHE A 118 -6.36 2.33 -8.04
C PHE A 118 -5.53 3.58 -8.37
N VAL A 119 -4.48 3.47 -9.19
CA VAL A 119 -3.69 4.64 -9.55
C VAL A 119 -4.29 5.36 -10.77
N ARG A 120 -4.37 6.68 -10.68
CA ARG A 120 -4.72 7.56 -11.81
C ARG A 120 -3.58 8.51 -12.10
N SER A 121 -3.30 8.70 -13.39
CA SER A 121 -2.24 9.62 -13.82
C SER A 121 -2.49 11.04 -13.30
N GLY A 122 -1.50 11.63 -12.64
CA GLY A 122 -1.58 12.97 -12.07
C GLY A 122 -2.34 13.11 -10.75
N MET A 123 -3.07 12.07 -10.32
CA MET A 123 -3.85 12.08 -9.08
C MET A 123 -3.28 11.17 -8.00
N GLY A 124 -2.54 10.12 -8.39
CA GLY A 124 -2.09 9.09 -7.46
C GLY A 124 -3.18 8.04 -7.18
N CYS A 125 -3.23 7.55 -5.94
CA CYS A 125 -4.21 6.54 -5.52
C CYS A 125 -5.61 7.16 -5.34
N THR A 126 -6.62 6.52 -5.90
CA THR A 126 -8.02 6.95 -5.78
C THR A 126 -8.69 6.52 -4.48
N LEU A 127 -8.13 5.52 -3.78
CA LEU A 127 -8.67 5.11 -2.49
C LEU A 127 -8.33 6.12 -1.39
N PRO A 128 -9.28 6.48 -0.52
CA PRO A 128 -9.00 7.20 0.73
C PRO A 128 -7.99 6.42 1.58
N PRO A 129 -7.06 7.08 2.29
CA PRO A 129 -6.04 6.40 3.11
C PRO A 129 -6.62 5.39 4.10
N ARG A 130 -7.77 5.68 4.74
CA ARG A 130 -8.45 4.81 5.69
C ARG A 130 -8.90 3.46 5.12
N TYR A 131 -9.09 3.37 3.80
CA TYR A 131 -9.51 2.15 3.08
C TYR A 131 -8.39 1.50 2.26
N ARG A 132 -7.15 1.99 2.37
CA ARG A 132 -6.00 1.36 1.72
C ARG A 132 -5.48 0.20 2.53
N SER A 133 -4.89 -0.77 1.83
CA SER A 133 -4.04 -1.75 2.49
C SER A 133 -2.92 -1.05 3.28
N TYR A 134 -2.60 -1.55 4.47
CA TYR A 134 -1.54 -0.99 5.32
C TYR A 134 -0.19 -0.93 4.60
N VAL A 135 0.09 -1.87 3.70
CA VAL A 135 1.30 -1.86 2.86
C VAL A 135 1.38 -0.56 2.04
N CYS A 136 0.25 -0.10 1.50
CA CYS A 136 0.19 1.15 0.72
C CYS A 136 0.36 2.39 1.60
N ASN A 137 -0.17 2.36 2.82
CA ASN A 137 -0.08 3.49 3.75
C ASN A 137 1.32 3.65 4.37
N PHE A 138 2.08 2.56 4.46
CA PHE A 138 3.41 2.58 5.11
C PHE A 138 4.57 2.33 4.16
N PHE A 139 4.34 2.44 2.85
CA PHE A 139 5.41 2.28 1.88
C PHE A 139 6.33 3.51 1.86
N LEU A 140 7.61 3.27 2.13
CA LEU A 140 8.71 4.16 1.79
C LEU A 140 9.71 3.39 0.93
N CYS A 141 10.23 4.02 -0.12
CA CYS A 141 11.23 3.36 -0.97
C CYS A 141 12.59 3.21 -0.25
N SER A 142 13.37 2.22 -0.68
CA SER A 142 14.70 1.94 -0.11
C SER A 142 15.64 3.14 -0.22
N GLU A 143 15.55 3.94 -1.27
CA GLU A 143 16.36 5.16 -1.43
C GLU A 143 16.18 6.15 -0.27
N ILE A 144 15.03 6.13 0.39
CA ILE A 144 14.75 6.94 1.58
C ILE A 144 15.16 6.19 2.85
N ILE A 145 14.72 4.94 3.01
CA ILE A 145 14.91 4.16 4.24
C ILE A 145 16.39 3.85 4.47
N ASP A 146 17.11 3.49 3.40
CA ASP A 146 18.50 3.05 3.48
C ASP A 146 19.49 4.22 3.36
N ASN A 147 19.01 5.46 3.24
CA ASN A 147 19.88 6.61 3.13
C ASN A 147 20.56 6.92 4.47
N PRO A 148 21.90 6.87 4.54
CA PRO A 148 22.64 7.03 5.78
C PRO A 148 22.46 8.40 6.44
N ILE A 149 22.10 9.44 5.66
CA ILE A 149 21.94 10.82 6.18
C ILE A 149 20.72 10.96 7.10
N TYR A 150 19.65 10.19 6.84
CA TYR A 150 18.41 10.30 7.65
C TYR A 150 18.05 9.00 8.38
N LYS A 151 18.82 7.96 8.22
CA LYS A 151 18.54 6.64 8.82
C LYS A 151 18.20 6.74 10.31
N ASP A 152 19.04 7.42 11.08
CA ASP A 152 18.85 7.58 12.53
C ASP A 152 17.58 8.39 12.85
N LYS A 153 17.24 9.39 12.01
CA LYS A 153 16.03 10.19 12.19
C LYS A 153 14.76 9.41 11.81
N LEU A 154 14.87 8.42 10.94
CA LEU A 154 13.77 7.58 10.51
C LEU A 154 13.56 6.35 11.41
N GLU A 155 14.52 6.04 12.29
CA GLU A 155 14.41 4.88 13.17
C GLU A 155 13.13 4.87 14.02
N PRO A 156 12.66 5.97 14.64
CA PRO A 156 11.37 6.01 15.35
C PRO A 156 10.18 5.69 14.44
N TYR A 157 10.21 6.18 13.19
CA TYR A 157 9.17 5.91 12.18
C TYR A 157 9.13 4.44 11.77
N ILE A 158 10.30 3.84 11.54
CA ILE A 158 10.44 2.43 11.15
C ILE A 158 9.95 1.54 12.29
N ARG A 159 10.39 1.82 13.53
CA ARG A 159 9.97 1.07 14.71
C ARG A 159 8.46 1.13 14.92
N GLU A 160 7.86 2.31 14.81
CA GLU A 160 6.44 2.47 15.04
C GLU A 160 5.59 1.88 13.90
N ARG A 161 6.07 1.95 12.66
CA ARG A 161 5.50 1.20 11.54
C ARG A 161 5.46 -0.29 11.83
N GLU A 162 6.54 -0.87 12.33
CA GLU A 162 6.64 -2.29 12.66
C GLU A 162 5.71 -2.68 13.82
N ASN A 163 5.57 -1.82 14.83
CA ASN A 163 4.63 -2.00 15.93
C ASN A 163 3.19 -2.04 15.40
N TYR A 164 2.83 -1.07 14.56
CA TYR A 164 1.51 -0.99 13.95
C TYR A 164 1.21 -2.19 13.04
N ILE A 165 2.18 -2.62 12.23
CA ILE A 165 2.03 -3.81 11.38
C ILE A 165 1.79 -5.05 12.23
N ARG A 166 2.56 -5.26 13.31
CA ARG A 166 2.34 -6.41 14.24
C ARG A 166 0.97 -6.38 14.89
N PHE A 167 0.50 -5.19 15.28
CA PHE A 167 -0.87 -5.03 15.79
C PHE A 167 -1.90 -5.45 14.74
N LEU A 168 -1.80 -4.96 13.50
CA LEU A 168 -2.73 -5.32 12.43
C LEU A 168 -2.69 -6.81 12.07
N GLU A 169 -1.51 -7.42 12.05
CA GLU A 169 -1.34 -8.85 11.81
C GLU A 169 -2.00 -9.68 12.92
N TRP A 170 -1.87 -9.24 14.18
CA TRP A 170 -2.54 -9.88 15.30
C TRP A 170 -4.06 -9.76 15.19
N GLU A 171 -4.60 -8.56 14.94
CA GLU A 171 -6.04 -8.33 14.74
C GLU A 171 -6.57 -9.16 13.57
N ASN A 172 -5.89 -9.17 12.43
CA ASN A 172 -6.27 -9.98 11.27
C ASN A 172 -6.36 -11.47 11.63
N ASN A 173 -5.37 -11.98 12.36
CA ASN A 173 -5.38 -13.38 12.79
C ASN A 173 -6.55 -13.69 13.72
N GLN A 174 -6.90 -12.80 14.67
CA GLN A 174 -8.06 -12.98 15.54
C GLN A 174 -9.35 -13.03 14.73
N LEU A 175 -9.56 -12.10 13.81
CA LEU A 175 -10.75 -12.07 12.96
C LEU A 175 -10.84 -13.30 12.04
N ILE A 176 -9.71 -13.73 11.43
CA ILE A 176 -9.66 -14.93 10.60
C ILE A 176 -10.03 -16.19 11.41
N MET A 177 -9.51 -16.31 12.63
CA MET A 177 -9.82 -17.45 13.50
C MET A 177 -11.31 -17.46 13.88
N ALA A 178 -11.85 -16.32 14.29
CA ALA A 178 -13.27 -16.19 14.66
C ALA A 178 -14.20 -16.49 13.45
N MET A 179 -13.88 -15.99 12.26
CA MET A 179 -14.63 -16.33 11.04
C MET A 179 -14.60 -17.83 10.74
N ARG A 180 -13.44 -18.47 10.91
CA ARG A 180 -13.28 -19.92 10.67
C ARG A 180 -14.05 -20.77 11.67
N GLU A 181 -14.14 -20.36 12.92
CA GLU A 181 -14.95 -21.03 13.95
C GLU A 181 -16.44 -21.04 13.58
N GLU A 182 -16.93 -19.99 12.92
CA GLU A 182 -18.28 -19.89 12.35
C GLU A 182 -18.40 -20.57 10.98
N GLY A 183 -17.33 -21.15 10.45
CA GLY A 183 -17.29 -21.79 9.13
C GLY A 183 -17.34 -20.82 7.94
N ILE A 184 -17.01 -19.54 8.18
CA ILE A 184 -17.05 -18.43 7.22
C ILE A 184 -15.65 -18.16 6.69
N THR A 185 -15.53 -17.93 5.37
CA THR A 185 -14.33 -17.37 4.73
C THR A 185 -14.77 -16.45 3.58
N PHE A 186 -13.91 -15.52 3.14
CA PHE A 186 -14.26 -14.65 2.00
C PHE A 186 -14.46 -15.45 0.70
N ALA A 187 -13.73 -16.53 0.50
CA ALA A 187 -13.87 -17.35 -0.69
C ALA A 187 -15.15 -18.20 -0.70
N LYS A 188 -15.63 -18.61 0.48
CA LYS A 188 -16.78 -19.52 0.63
C LYS A 188 -18.11 -18.77 0.64
N ASP A 189 -18.18 -17.68 1.42
CA ASP A 189 -19.38 -16.86 1.58
C ASP A 189 -18.97 -15.43 1.93
N PHE A 190 -18.84 -14.61 0.89
CA PHE A 190 -18.38 -13.23 1.04
C PHE A 190 -19.38 -12.38 1.81
N ASP A 191 -20.68 -12.55 1.56
CA ASP A 191 -21.71 -11.74 2.20
C ASP A 191 -21.79 -12.06 3.70
N ALA A 192 -21.71 -13.34 4.08
CA ALA A 192 -21.63 -13.73 5.48
C ALA A 192 -20.37 -13.19 6.16
N ALA A 193 -19.22 -13.17 5.47
CA ALA A 193 -17.99 -12.61 6.00
C ALA A 193 -18.11 -11.09 6.25
N VAL A 194 -18.75 -10.36 5.33
CA VAL A 194 -19.02 -8.92 5.47
C VAL A 194 -19.94 -8.65 6.66
N GLU A 195 -21.06 -9.38 6.80
CA GLU A 195 -21.98 -9.22 7.95
C GLU A 195 -21.31 -9.60 9.27
N PHE A 196 -20.47 -10.64 9.30
CA PHE A 196 -19.68 -10.98 10.47
C PHE A 196 -18.77 -9.82 10.89
N LEU A 197 -17.96 -9.29 9.95
CA LEU A 197 -17.03 -8.19 10.23
C LEU A 197 -17.73 -6.90 10.65
N LYS A 198 -18.92 -6.64 10.10
CA LYS A 198 -19.76 -5.50 10.46
C LYS A 198 -20.30 -5.59 11.90
N GLY A 199 -20.50 -6.81 12.39
CA GLY A 199 -20.91 -7.06 13.77
C GLY A 199 -19.77 -7.05 14.80
N THR A 200 -18.51 -6.95 14.37
CA THR A 200 -17.34 -6.97 15.25
C THR A 200 -16.85 -5.56 15.58
N GLU A 201 -16.30 -5.37 16.78
CA GLU A 201 -15.74 -4.09 17.22
C GLU A 201 -14.38 -3.81 16.53
N ILE A 202 -14.15 -2.55 16.14
CA ILE A 202 -12.87 -2.11 15.58
C ILE A 202 -11.93 -1.73 16.73
N ASN A 203 -10.87 -2.51 16.92
CA ASN A 203 -9.81 -2.14 17.83
C ASN A 203 -8.93 -1.04 17.23
N GLN A 204 -8.58 -0.05 18.05
CA GLN A 204 -7.75 1.07 17.63
C GLN A 204 -6.34 0.93 18.19
N TYR A 205 -5.38 1.28 17.36
CA TYR A 205 -3.98 1.42 17.76
C TYR A 205 -3.69 2.88 18.09
N ASP A 206 -3.18 3.13 19.28
CA ASP A 206 -2.75 4.48 19.68
C ASP A 206 -1.38 4.78 19.06
N PHE A 207 -1.42 5.27 17.81
CA PHE A 207 -0.21 5.58 17.06
C PHE A 207 0.40 6.88 17.61
N PRO A 208 1.66 6.88 18.12
CA PRO A 208 2.24 8.03 18.74
C PRO A 208 2.48 9.17 17.74
N LYS A 209 2.44 10.40 18.24
CA LYS A 209 2.83 11.56 17.46
C LYS A 209 4.35 11.53 17.22
N LEU A 210 4.73 11.57 15.95
CA LEU A 210 6.12 11.67 15.50
C LEU A 210 6.37 13.04 14.85
N ASP A 211 7.49 13.67 15.20
CA ASP A 211 7.87 14.95 14.61
C ASP A 211 8.30 14.80 13.15
N PRO A 212 7.89 15.68 12.22
CA PRO A 212 8.29 15.59 10.83
C PRO A 212 9.81 15.59 10.62
N VAL A 213 10.32 14.70 9.78
CA VAL A 213 11.73 14.64 9.41
C VAL A 213 11.97 15.46 8.15
N ALA A 214 12.77 16.51 8.25
CA ALA A 214 13.18 17.30 7.10
C ALA A 214 14.25 16.57 6.28
N ILE A 215 14.00 16.48 4.98
CA ILE A 215 14.89 15.91 3.98
C ILE A 215 15.39 17.05 3.09
N PRO A 216 16.69 17.33 3.03
CA PRO A 216 17.27 18.33 2.11
C PRO A 216 16.94 17.96 0.64
N ASP A 217 16.68 18.95 -0.19
CA ASP A 217 16.58 18.72 -1.63
C ASP A 217 17.99 18.41 -2.18
N ASP A 218 18.10 17.44 -3.07
CA ASP A 218 19.39 16.94 -3.63
C ASP A 218 20.26 18.04 -4.32
N ASN A 219 19.69 19.22 -4.59
CA ASN A 219 20.40 20.35 -5.18
C ASN A 219 21.40 21.05 -4.23
N THR A 220 21.51 20.63 -2.97
CA THR A 220 22.45 21.24 -1.99
C THR A 220 23.72 20.42 -1.74
N MET A 221 23.89 19.29 -2.44
CA MET A 221 25.06 18.39 -2.25
C MET A 221 26.11 18.52 -3.37
N GLY A 222 26.04 19.54 -4.20
CA GLY A 222 26.99 19.83 -5.28
C GLY A 222 27.58 21.23 -5.18
N ALA A 223 28.27 21.55 -4.11
CA ALA A 223 29.19 22.71 -4.04
C ALA A 223 30.48 22.29 -3.32
#